data_f42ecbd42807b5f354854002a2ca7248
#
_entry.id   f42ecbd42807b5f354854002a2ca7248
#
_cell.length_a   1.000
_cell.length_b   1.000
_cell.length_c   1.000
_cell.angle_alpha   90.00
_cell.angle_beta   90.00
_cell.angle_gamma   90.00
#
_symmetry.space_group_name_H-M   'P 1'
#
loop_
_entity.id
_entity.type
_entity.pdbx_description
1 polymer ?
#
loop_
_entity_poly.entity_id
_entity_poly.type
_entity_poly.pdbx_seq_one_letter_code
_entity_poly.pdbx_strand_id
1 'polypeptide(L)'
;MPRFPLALPTVVLVVAALPGPTELAAQTVEAPPAYDVVIRNGRVLDGSGNPWIRADVAVRAGRIVRVGSVRERGRREIDATGLYVAPGFIDMMDQSGSVLPRNGLAENKVRMGVTTAIGGEGGTPVPVDEVEAYFTGLEERGISINFGSYFSETQARRAVLGNADRRPTPSELERMKEIMRSAMRQGAMGMTTALIYPPSSFADTDELIAVGSAAAELGGIYASHIRDEGAGLVAAVREAIAVGEGAGMPVEIFHYKGAYEPGWGRLIREAAAEIAAARARGVDVAADVYPYTAGGTGLEATIPSWAFDGGMDSVRARIARPEVRQRMKRELDTGFEGWWNIVEAAGGWDGVVLVNARNEENARFEGMTLAEIGAARGREPADAAWDLVAEGDGRVMAIYHMMSEDDVVWALQRPWTSVGSDAGAALQPGVVDGLGLPHPRSYGTFPRVLGRYVRDLGALTLEEAVRKMTSWPATRMRLERRGVIR
;
A
#
# COMPACT_ATOMS: atom_id res chain seq x y z
N MET A 1 -35.86 -11.79 124.09
CA MET A 1 -35.27 -10.89 123.10
C MET A 1 -34.44 -11.68 122.12
N PRO A 2 -34.91 -11.92 120.91
CA PRO A 2 -34.09 -12.64 119.88
C PRO A 2 -33.38 -11.61 118.98
N ARG A 3 -32.14 -11.92 118.71
CA ARG A 3 -31.26 -11.23 117.75
C ARG A 3 -31.48 -11.81 116.35
N PHE A 4 -31.75 -11.00 115.40
CA PHE A 4 -31.77 -11.32 114.00
C PHE A 4 -30.35 -11.07 113.35
N PRO A 5 -29.84 -11.93 112.54
CA PRO A 5 -28.62 -11.65 111.79
C PRO A 5 -28.91 -10.96 110.46
N LEU A 6 -28.18 -9.89 110.12
CA LEU A 6 -28.18 -9.21 108.85
C LEU A 6 -27.46 -10.06 107.82
N ALA A 7 -28.12 -10.44 106.74
CA ALA A 7 -27.47 -11.04 105.57
C ALA A 7 -27.07 -9.89 104.60
N LEU A 8 -25.79 -9.83 104.26
CA LEU A 8 -25.22 -8.97 103.18
C LEU A 8 -25.46 -9.63 101.83
N PRO A 9 -25.94 -8.87 100.83
CA PRO A 9 -26.02 -9.43 99.44
C PRO A 9 -24.67 -9.45 98.76
N THR A 10 -24.35 -10.60 98.18
CA THR A 10 -23.16 -10.79 97.36
C THR A 10 -23.45 -10.18 95.99
N VAL A 11 -22.73 -9.12 95.57
CA VAL A 11 -22.77 -8.56 94.25
C VAL A 11 -21.85 -9.37 93.37
N VAL A 12 -22.42 -10.11 92.44
CA VAL A 12 -21.65 -10.80 91.35
C VAL A 12 -21.40 -9.77 90.25
N LEU A 13 -20.13 -9.42 90.07
CA LEU A 13 -19.65 -8.55 88.99
C LEU A 13 -19.50 -9.39 87.74
N VAL A 14 -20.44 -9.33 86.79
CA VAL A 14 -20.27 -9.92 85.46
C VAL A 14 -19.45 -8.97 84.63
N VAL A 15 -18.17 -9.27 84.43
CA VAL A 15 -17.30 -8.59 83.46
C VAL A 15 -17.64 -9.08 82.08
N ALA A 16 -18.44 -8.29 81.34
CA ALA A 16 -18.65 -8.53 79.91
C ALA A 16 -17.36 -8.20 79.18
N ALA A 17 -16.75 -9.19 78.56
CA ALA A 17 -15.59 -9.01 77.64
C ALA A 17 -16.09 -8.26 76.39
N LEU A 18 -15.66 -7.00 76.19
CA LEU A 18 -15.81 -6.29 74.95
C LEU A 18 -15.04 -7.00 73.80
N PRO A 19 -15.61 -7.21 72.64
CA PRO A 19 -14.86 -7.75 71.51
C PRO A 19 -13.73 -6.78 71.15
N GLY A 20 -12.52 -7.32 71.00
CA GLY A 20 -11.35 -6.55 70.57
C GLY A 20 -11.58 -5.87 69.24
N PRO A 21 -10.77 -4.84 68.91
CA PRO A 21 -10.91 -4.15 67.65
C PRO A 21 -10.79 -5.12 66.51
N THR A 22 -11.89 -5.37 65.76
CA THR A 22 -11.86 -6.02 64.44
C THR A 22 -10.96 -5.14 63.60
N GLU A 23 -9.78 -5.64 63.20
CA GLU A 23 -9.00 -5.06 62.12
C GLU A 23 -9.95 -4.99 60.90
N LEU A 24 -10.51 -3.83 60.63
CA LEU A 24 -11.06 -3.49 59.32
C LEU A 24 -9.87 -3.59 58.35
N ALA A 25 -9.75 -4.72 57.66
CA ALA A 25 -8.90 -4.82 56.49
C ALA A 25 -9.30 -3.64 55.59
N ALA A 26 -8.48 -2.62 55.53
CA ALA A 26 -8.65 -1.52 54.61
C ALA A 26 -8.66 -2.14 53.19
N GLN A 27 -9.84 -2.30 52.62
CA GLN A 27 -9.96 -2.54 51.21
C GLN A 27 -9.30 -1.35 50.53
N THR A 28 -8.06 -1.56 50.04
CA THR A 28 -7.41 -0.61 49.20
C THR A 28 -8.28 -0.49 47.95
N VAL A 29 -9.09 0.52 47.90
CA VAL A 29 -9.83 0.92 46.71
C VAL A 29 -8.75 1.24 45.67
N GLU A 30 -8.54 0.30 44.77
CA GLU A 30 -7.56 0.48 43.71
C GLU A 30 -7.95 1.69 42.89
N ALA A 31 -7.04 2.67 42.78
CA ALA A 31 -7.32 3.89 42.02
C ALA A 31 -7.70 3.52 40.57
N PRO A 32 -8.70 4.17 40.00
CA PRO A 32 -9.09 3.88 38.62
C PRO A 32 -7.89 4.04 37.68
N PRO A 33 -7.80 3.22 36.62
CA PRO A 33 -6.67 3.28 35.70
C PRO A 33 -6.56 4.66 35.04
N ALA A 34 -5.34 5.23 35.07
CA ALA A 34 -5.07 6.57 34.54
C ALA A 34 -4.99 6.61 33.01
N TYR A 35 -4.76 5.43 32.39
CA TYR A 35 -4.57 5.28 30.95
C TYR A 35 -5.45 4.16 30.39
N ASP A 36 -5.76 4.25 29.08
CA ASP A 36 -6.47 3.18 28.39
C ASP A 36 -5.56 1.98 28.13
N VAL A 37 -4.33 2.26 27.70
CA VAL A 37 -3.30 1.26 27.44
C VAL A 37 -1.96 1.75 27.99
N VAL A 38 -1.22 0.85 28.63
CA VAL A 38 0.20 1.06 28.94
C VAL A 38 1.00 -0.11 28.39
N ILE A 39 1.99 0.19 27.54
CA ILE A 39 2.97 -0.76 27.04
C ILE A 39 4.21 -0.63 27.90
N ARG A 40 4.60 -1.71 28.59
CA ARG A 40 5.69 -1.74 29.59
C ARG A 40 6.98 -2.29 29.01
N ASN A 41 8.11 -1.77 29.49
CA ASN A 41 9.44 -2.38 29.33
C ASN A 41 9.93 -2.52 27.87
N GLY A 42 9.30 -1.83 26.92
CA GLY A 42 9.60 -1.96 25.49
C GLY A 42 10.94 -1.35 25.08
N ARG A 43 11.49 -1.85 23.98
CA ARG A 43 12.52 -1.14 23.20
C ARG A 43 11.79 -0.26 22.20
N VAL A 44 11.61 1.01 22.54
CA VAL A 44 10.83 1.94 21.73
C VAL A 44 11.68 2.47 20.59
N LEU A 45 11.28 2.12 19.35
CA LEU A 45 11.72 2.74 18.11
C LEU A 45 10.72 3.84 17.78
N ASP A 46 11.11 5.08 17.89
CA ASP A 46 10.19 6.21 17.76
C ASP A 46 9.75 6.49 16.32
N GLY A 47 10.35 5.83 15.35
CA GLY A 47 10.08 6.01 13.91
C GLY A 47 10.94 7.08 13.25
N SER A 48 11.76 7.82 13.98
CA SER A 48 12.61 8.91 13.43
C SER A 48 13.88 8.42 12.73
N GLY A 49 14.24 7.14 12.90
CA GLY A 49 15.54 6.58 12.51
C GLY A 49 16.60 6.64 13.60
N ASN A 50 16.26 7.18 14.78
CA ASN A 50 17.13 7.16 15.95
C ASN A 50 17.19 5.77 16.59
N PRO A 51 18.29 5.46 17.34
CA PRO A 51 18.38 4.25 18.13
C PRO A 51 17.21 4.12 19.11
N TRP A 52 16.80 2.88 19.38
CA TRP A 52 15.74 2.60 20.34
C TRP A 52 16.12 3.00 21.77
N ILE A 53 15.13 3.35 22.56
CA ILE A 53 15.26 3.59 24.01
C ILE A 53 14.39 2.59 24.77
N ARG A 54 14.80 2.24 26.01
CA ARG A 54 13.94 1.48 26.92
C ARG A 54 12.94 2.42 27.56
N ALA A 55 11.66 2.24 27.29
CA ALA A 55 10.61 3.08 27.82
C ALA A 55 9.26 2.36 27.88
N ASP A 56 8.37 2.87 28.71
CA ASP A 56 6.94 2.57 28.65
C ASP A 56 6.26 3.57 27.71
N VAL A 57 5.12 3.17 27.15
CA VAL A 57 4.27 4.04 26.31
C VAL A 57 2.86 4.03 26.88
N ALA A 58 2.34 5.19 27.30
CA ALA A 58 0.98 5.32 27.81
C ALA A 58 0.06 6.01 26.78
N VAL A 59 -1.12 5.41 26.60
CA VAL A 59 -2.16 5.88 25.67
C VAL A 59 -3.41 6.22 26.45
N ARG A 60 -4.01 7.39 26.16
CA ARG A 60 -5.28 7.84 26.69
C ARG A 60 -6.09 8.57 25.62
N ALA A 61 -7.36 8.21 25.51
CA ALA A 61 -8.29 8.76 24.50
C ALA A 61 -7.71 8.67 23.07
N GLY A 62 -7.14 7.50 22.72
CA GLY A 62 -6.56 7.23 21.39
C GLY A 62 -5.25 7.98 21.07
N ARG A 63 -4.62 8.63 22.08
CA ARG A 63 -3.38 9.40 21.91
C ARG A 63 -2.27 8.89 22.81
N ILE A 64 -1.04 8.87 22.31
CA ILE A 64 0.15 8.72 23.13
C ILE A 64 0.26 9.99 23.98
N VAL A 65 0.29 9.84 25.31
CA VAL A 65 0.35 10.96 26.26
C VAL A 65 1.62 10.94 27.10
N ARG A 66 2.37 9.83 27.10
CA ARG A 66 3.65 9.72 27.78
C ARG A 66 4.53 8.63 27.16
N VAL A 67 5.79 8.93 26.99
CA VAL A 67 6.86 8.00 26.65
C VAL A 67 7.96 8.16 27.71
N GLY A 68 8.39 7.06 28.34
CA GLY A 68 9.36 7.07 29.45
C GLY A 68 8.91 6.16 30.59
N SER A 69 9.22 6.51 31.84
CA SER A 69 8.74 5.76 33.00
C SER A 69 7.27 6.12 33.31
N VAL A 70 6.40 5.11 33.32
CA VAL A 70 4.96 5.23 33.65
C VAL A 70 4.69 4.43 34.92
N ARG A 71 4.31 5.09 36.01
CA ARG A 71 4.00 4.42 37.28
C ARG A 71 2.54 4.02 37.40
N GLU A 72 1.67 4.84 36.84
CA GLU A 72 0.23 4.68 36.88
C GLU A 72 -0.23 3.48 36.03
N ARG A 73 -1.36 2.87 36.40
CA ARG A 73 -1.92 1.72 35.71
C ARG A 73 -2.73 2.12 34.47
N GLY A 74 -2.65 1.24 33.46
CA GLY A 74 -3.55 1.24 32.31
C GLY A 74 -4.74 0.30 32.52
N ARG A 75 -5.86 0.58 31.87
CA ARG A 75 -6.99 -0.34 31.78
C ARG A 75 -6.56 -1.66 31.11
N ARG A 76 -5.69 -1.56 30.11
CA ARG A 76 -4.96 -2.67 29.46
C ARG A 76 -3.47 -2.43 29.61
N GLU A 77 -2.77 -3.42 30.11
CA GLU A 77 -1.30 -3.42 30.18
C GLU A 77 -0.73 -4.49 29.24
N ILE A 78 0.33 -4.13 28.53
CA ILE A 78 1.03 -4.99 27.59
C ILE A 78 2.49 -5.04 28.05
N ASP A 79 2.98 -6.21 28.44
CA ASP A 79 4.40 -6.39 28.71
C ASP A 79 5.16 -6.59 27.39
N ALA A 80 5.98 -5.63 27.04
CA ALA A 80 6.86 -5.64 25.87
C ALA A 80 8.32 -5.98 26.21
N THR A 81 8.56 -6.68 27.34
CA THR A 81 9.90 -7.12 27.70
C THR A 81 10.53 -7.96 26.59
N GLY A 82 11.69 -7.52 26.08
CA GLY A 82 12.38 -8.16 24.96
C GLY A 82 11.84 -7.82 23.57
N LEU A 83 10.73 -7.11 23.48
CA LEU A 83 10.09 -6.72 22.22
C LEU A 83 10.44 -5.28 21.84
N TYR A 84 10.29 -4.98 20.55
CA TYR A 84 10.30 -3.62 20.03
C TYR A 84 8.89 -3.05 19.99
N VAL A 85 8.78 -1.76 20.29
CA VAL A 85 7.56 -0.97 20.14
C VAL A 85 7.83 0.09 19.10
N ALA A 86 7.09 0.05 18.02
CA ALA A 86 7.23 0.96 16.88
C ALA A 86 5.88 1.59 16.50
N PRO A 87 5.87 2.71 15.75
CA PRO A 87 4.64 3.20 15.15
C PRO A 87 4.06 2.15 14.21
N GLY A 88 2.75 2.16 14.02
CA GLY A 88 2.12 1.35 12.96
C GLY A 88 2.64 1.76 11.58
N PHE A 89 2.84 0.76 10.71
CA PHE A 89 3.38 0.97 9.38
C PHE A 89 2.38 1.68 8.47
N ILE A 90 2.91 2.44 7.53
CA ILE A 90 2.16 3.15 6.49
C ILE A 90 2.55 2.53 5.14
N ASP A 91 1.58 1.90 4.49
CA ASP A 91 1.72 1.33 3.16
C ASP A 91 1.54 2.44 2.12
N MET A 92 2.61 2.79 1.40
CA MET A 92 2.62 3.93 0.47
C MET A 92 2.02 3.63 -0.89
N MET A 93 1.85 2.36 -1.20
CA MET A 93 1.25 1.90 -2.45
C MET A 93 0.35 0.72 -2.15
N ASP A 94 -0.94 0.98 -2.01
CA ASP A 94 -1.96 0.02 -1.57
C ASP A 94 -3.05 -0.15 -2.63
N GLN A 95 -3.58 -1.36 -2.74
CA GLN A 95 -4.64 -1.71 -3.70
C GLN A 95 -5.97 -2.06 -3.02
N SER A 96 -6.17 -1.62 -1.75
CA SER A 96 -7.34 -2.02 -0.95
C SER A 96 -8.63 -1.29 -1.30
N GLY A 97 -8.58 -0.19 -2.07
CA GLY A 97 -9.72 0.71 -2.26
C GLY A 97 -11.03 0.01 -2.63
N SER A 98 -11.02 -0.89 -3.61
CA SER A 98 -12.22 -1.64 -4.03
C SER A 98 -12.60 -2.78 -3.09
N VAL A 99 -11.71 -3.18 -2.18
CA VAL A 99 -11.90 -4.32 -1.27
C VAL A 99 -12.49 -3.87 0.07
N LEU A 100 -12.00 -2.76 0.64
CA LEU A 100 -12.37 -2.27 1.96
C LEU A 100 -13.89 -2.13 2.19
N PRO A 101 -14.70 -1.69 1.21
CA PRO A 101 -16.16 -1.68 1.38
C PRO A 101 -16.79 -3.05 1.65
N ARG A 102 -16.12 -4.13 1.24
CA ARG A 102 -16.59 -5.53 1.41
C ARG A 102 -15.85 -6.26 2.53
N ASN A 103 -14.56 -5.96 2.70
CA ASN A 103 -13.68 -6.56 3.70
C ASN A 103 -12.91 -5.47 4.48
N GLY A 104 -13.61 -4.77 5.39
CA GLY A 104 -13.04 -3.75 6.25
C GLY A 104 -12.05 -4.27 7.30
N LEU A 105 -11.97 -5.58 7.54
CA LEU A 105 -11.01 -6.15 8.49
C LEU A 105 -9.57 -6.04 8.01
N ALA A 106 -9.32 -6.08 6.72
CA ALA A 106 -7.97 -5.94 6.12
C ALA A 106 -6.91 -6.77 6.86
N GLU A 107 -7.22 -8.04 7.18
CA GLU A 107 -6.45 -8.87 8.11
C GLU A 107 -4.98 -9.02 7.71
N ASN A 108 -4.69 -9.19 6.42
CA ASN A 108 -3.33 -9.28 5.92
C ASN A 108 -2.53 -8.00 6.22
N LYS A 109 -3.14 -6.83 6.09
CA LYS A 109 -2.52 -5.53 6.39
C LYS A 109 -2.21 -5.40 7.88
N VAL A 110 -3.20 -5.63 8.72
CA VAL A 110 -3.05 -5.57 10.19
C VAL A 110 -1.99 -6.56 10.67
N ARG A 111 -1.97 -7.79 10.14
CA ARG A 111 -0.97 -8.83 10.49
C ARG A 111 0.45 -8.48 10.03
N MET A 112 0.60 -7.67 8.98
CA MET A 112 1.89 -7.12 8.57
C MET A 112 2.32 -5.90 9.39
N GLY A 113 1.49 -5.41 10.32
CA GLY A 113 1.76 -4.20 11.11
C GLY A 113 1.32 -2.90 10.44
N VAL A 114 0.62 -2.98 9.32
CA VAL A 114 0.08 -1.79 8.61
C VAL A 114 -1.12 -1.26 9.37
N THR A 115 -1.12 0.03 9.66
CA THR A 115 -2.23 0.75 10.31
C THR A 115 -2.77 1.89 9.45
N THR A 116 -2.06 2.24 8.40
CA THR A 116 -2.47 3.25 7.42
C THR A 116 -2.07 2.78 6.03
N ALA A 117 -2.97 2.92 5.06
CA ALA A 117 -2.71 2.57 3.67
C ALA A 117 -3.10 3.73 2.74
N ILE A 118 -2.25 3.98 1.74
CA ILE A 118 -2.45 5.00 0.70
C ILE A 118 -2.67 4.27 -0.61
N GLY A 119 -3.89 4.29 -1.09
CA GLY A 119 -4.30 3.60 -2.31
C GLY A 119 -4.55 4.52 -3.49
N GLY A 120 -5.00 3.94 -4.58
CA GLY A 120 -5.49 4.68 -5.74
C GLY A 120 -4.48 4.84 -6.87
N GLU A 121 -3.64 3.85 -7.16
CA GLU A 121 -2.85 3.81 -8.40
C GLU A 121 -3.75 4.01 -9.63
N GLY A 122 -4.83 3.25 -9.73
CA GLY A 122 -5.87 3.43 -10.74
C GLY A 122 -6.94 4.47 -10.35
N GLY A 123 -6.73 5.20 -9.27
CA GLY A 123 -7.67 6.16 -8.68
C GLY A 123 -8.58 5.56 -7.61
N THR A 124 -9.61 6.31 -7.23
CA THR A 124 -10.66 5.82 -6.32
C THR A 124 -11.52 4.77 -7.02
N PRO A 125 -12.11 3.80 -6.29
CA PRO A 125 -12.96 2.78 -6.92
C PRO A 125 -14.35 3.30 -7.34
N VAL A 126 -14.59 4.60 -7.22
CA VAL A 126 -15.87 5.28 -7.52
C VAL A 126 -15.63 6.48 -8.41
N PRO A 127 -16.67 6.94 -9.17
CA PRO A 127 -16.59 8.17 -9.93
C PRO A 127 -16.45 9.40 -9.03
N VAL A 128 -16.12 10.54 -9.67
CA VAL A 128 -15.76 11.78 -8.94
C VAL A 128 -16.85 12.30 -8.02
N ASP A 129 -18.11 12.16 -8.37
CA ASP A 129 -19.27 12.62 -7.61
C ASP A 129 -19.60 11.75 -6.39
N GLU A 130 -18.93 10.61 -6.25
CA GLU A 130 -19.11 9.66 -5.13
C GLU A 130 -17.90 9.58 -4.19
N VAL A 131 -16.83 10.35 -4.40
CA VAL A 131 -15.57 10.23 -3.62
C VAL A 131 -15.78 10.52 -2.14
N GLU A 132 -16.49 11.60 -1.77
CA GLU A 132 -16.81 11.92 -0.38
C GLU A 132 -17.69 10.84 0.27
N ALA A 133 -18.72 10.39 -0.45
CA ALA A 133 -19.61 9.33 0.03
C ALA A 133 -18.86 8.00 0.22
N TYR A 134 -17.90 7.70 -0.62
CA TYR A 134 -17.04 6.53 -0.48
C TYR A 134 -16.24 6.56 0.83
N PHE A 135 -15.56 7.67 1.13
CA PHE A 135 -14.80 7.79 2.39
C PHE A 135 -15.70 7.78 3.61
N THR A 136 -16.81 8.50 3.57
CA THR A 136 -17.83 8.50 4.65
C THR A 136 -18.35 7.07 4.90
N GLY A 137 -18.65 6.32 3.85
CA GLY A 137 -19.10 4.94 3.96
C GLY A 137 -18.06 3.99 4.57
N LEU A 138 -16.75 4.22 4.37
CA LEU A 138 -15.69 3.48 5.05
C LEU A 138 -15.63 3.80 6.55
N GLU A 139 -15.78 5.08 6.92
CA GLU A 139 -15.79 5.53 8.31
C GLU A 139 -17.01 4.97 9.07
N GLU A 140 -18.21 5.06 8.50
CA GLU A 140 -19.46 4.54 9.09
C GLU A 140 -19.42 3.02 9.28
N ARG A 141 -18.83 2.29 8.34
CA ARG A 141 -18.67 0.84 8.42
C ARG A 141 -17.66 0.43 9.49
N GLY A 142 -16.64 1.24 9.73
CA GLY A 142 -15.53 0.95 10.62
C GLY A 142 -14.55 -0.05 9.98
N ILE A 143 -13.48 0.45 9.40
CA ILE A 143 -12.38 -0.37 8.85
C ILE A 143 -11.23 -0.48 9.85
N SER A 144 -10.43 -1.55 9.77
CA SER A 144 -9.36 -1.85 10.73
C SER A 144 -8.09 -1.03 10.55
N ILE A 145 -7.96 -0.32 9.43
CA ILE A 145 -6.79 0.54 9.09
C ILE A 145 -7.27 1.94 8.71
N ASN A 146 -6.43 2.94 8.83
CA ASN A 146 -6.71 4.24 8.20
C ASN A 146 -6.46 4.10 6.70
N PHE A 147 -7.28 4.76 5.89
CA PHE A 147 -7.19 4.69 4.44
C PHE A 147 -7.30 6.07 3.82
N GLY A 148 -6.40 6.37 2.87
CA GLY A 148 -6.47 7.51 1.97
C GLY A 148 -6.30 7.03 0.53
N SER A 149 -6.79 7.80 -0.44
CA SER A 149 -6.69 7.46 -1.86
C SER A 149 -6.39 8.67 -2.72
N TYR A 150 -5.67 8.43 -3.79
CA TYR A 150 -5.55 9.36 -4.89
C TYR A 150 -6.75 9.25 -5.84
N PHE A 151 -6.92 10.27 -6.68
CA PHE A 151 -7.80 10.22 -7.85
C PHE A 151 -6.95 10.15 -9.12
N SER A 152 -7.31 9.26 -10.04
CA SER A 152 -6.49 9.07 -11.25
C SER A 152 -6.83 10.07 -12.36
N GLU A 153 -5.79 10.56 -13.04
CA GLU A 153 -5.95 11.27 -14.31
C GLU A 153 -6.80 10.43 -15.31
N THR A 154 -6.55 9.11 -15.34
CA THR A 154 -7.31 8.18 -16.18
C THR A 154 -8.81 8.21 -15.91
N GLN A 155 -9.25 8.44 -14.68
CA GLN A 155 -10.67 8.59 -14.34
C GLN A 155 -11.23 9.88 -14.93
N ALA A 156 -10.50 10.99 -14.82
CA ALA A 156 -10.89 12.25 -15.44
C ALA A 156 -10.92 12.14 -16.97
N ARG A 157 -9.88 11.52 -17.57
CA ARG A 157 -9.80 11.25 -19.00
C ARG A 157 -10.97 10.39 -19.49
N ARG A 158 -11.21 9.27 -18.82
CA ARG A 158 -12.29 8.34 -19.18
C ARG A 158 -13.67 8.97 -19.09
N ALA A 159 -13.91 9.83 -18.11
CA ALA A 159 -15.17 10.56 -17.96
C ALA A 159 -15.44 11.55 -19.10
N VAL A 160 -14.40 12.02 -19.80
CA VAL A 160 -14.50 13.04 -20.85
C VAL A 160 -14.31 12.47 -22.25
N LEU A 161 -13.31 11.61 -22.45
CA LEU A 161 -12.91 11.04 -23.74
C LEU A 161 -13.28 9.56 -23.90
N GLY A 162 -13.73 8.89 -22.83
CA GLY A 162 -13.89 7.44 -22.86
C GLY A 162 -12.52 6.73 -22.96
N ASN A 163 -12.45 5.71 -23.80
CA ASN A 163 -11.21 4.96 -24.05
C ASN A 163 -10.55 5.33 -25.41
N ALA A 164 -10.82 6.54 -25.93
CA ALA A 164 -10.28 6.96 -27.21
C ALA A 164 -8.79 7.30 -27.14
N ASP A 165 -8.03 6.79 -28.10
CA ASP A 165 -6.61 7.15 -28.32
C ASP A 165 -6.52 8.46 -29.13
N ARG A 166 -6.73 9.58 -28.45
CA ARG A 166 -6.58 10.93 -29.03
C ARG A 166 -6.31 11.96 -27.94
N ARG A 167 -5.75 13.09 -28.30
CA ARG A 167 -5.61 14.25 -27.41
C ARG A 167 -6.98 14.87 -27.08
N PRO A 168 -7.15 15.43 -25.87
CA PRO A 168 -8.30 16.24 -25.52
C PRO A 168 -8.30 17.56 -26.31
N THR A 169 -9.47 18.04 -26.64
CA THR A 169 -9.65 19.44 -27.05
C THR A 169 -9.45 20.37 -25.83
N PRO A 170 -9.20 21.69 -26.03
CA PRO A 170 -9.05 22.61 -24.90
C PRO A 170 -10.24 22.59 -23.94
N SER A 171 -11.46 22.47 -24.42
CA SER A 171 -12.66 22.39 -23.57
C SER A 171 -12.77 21.06 -22.80
N GLU A 172 -12.36 19.96 -23.43
CA GLU A 172 -12.29 18.66 -22.75
C GLU A 172 -11.23 18.66 -21.64
N LEU A 173 -10.06 19.25 -21.91
CA LEU A 173 -9.00 19.38 -20.92
C LEU A 173 -9.44 20.21 -19.70
N GLU A 174 -10.16 21.32 -19.90
CA GLU A 174 -10.73 22.08 -18.77
C GLU A 174 -11.76 21.27 -17.98
N ARG A 175 -12.56 20.44 -18.63
CA ARG A 175 -13.47 19.51 -17.94
C ARG A 175 -12.71 18.48 -17.10
N MET A 176 -11.61 17.90 -17.61
CA MET A 176 -10.75 16.99 -16.87
C MET A 176 -10.15 17.66 -15.64
N LYS A 177 -9.67 18.90 -15.77
CA LYS A 177 -9.15 19.71 -14.66
C LYS A 177 -10.21 19.96 -13.57
N GLU A 178 -11.46 20.27 -13.98
CA GLU A 178 -12.54 20.49 -12.99
C GLU A 178 -12.94 19.19 -12.28
N ILE A 179 -12.95 18.05 -12.99
CA ILE A 179 -13.12 16.73 -12.35
C ILE A 179 -12.03 16.49 -11.31
N MET A 180 -10.77 16.78 -11.62
CA MET A 180 -9.66 16.64 -10.68
C MET A 180 -9.83 17.56 -9.46
N ARG A 181 -10.19 18.85 -9.66
CA ARG A 181 -10.47 19.77 -8.54
C ARG A 181 -11.63 19.26 -7.67
N SER A 182 -12.66 18.69 -8.27
CA SER A 182 -13.80 18.12 -7.55
C SER A 182 -13.36 16.95 -6.68
N ALA A 183 -12.58 16.01 -7.23
CA ALA A 183 -12.04 14.88 -6.47
C ALA A 183 -11.18 15.34 -5.26
N MET A 184 -10.33 16.35 -5.48
CA MET A 184 -9.49 16.91 -4.43
C MET A 184 -10.32 17.54 -3.31
N ARG A 185 -11.39 18.29 -3.63
CA ARG A 185 -12.30 18.87 -2.62
C ARG A 185 -13.05 17.81 -1.82
N GLN A 186 -13.24 16.63 -2.38
CA GLN A 186 -13.91 15.48 -1.76
C GLN A 186 -12.95 14.56 -1.00
N GLY A 187 -11.68 14.94 -0.86
CA GLY A 187 -10.73 14.24 0.02
C GLY A 187 -9.69 13.38 -0.71
N ALA A 188 -9.59 13.42 -2.03
CA ALA A 188 -8.46 12.79 -2.73
C ALA A 188 -7.14 13.45 -2.32
N MET A 189 -6.08 12.65 -2.20
CA MET A 189 -4.76 13.09 -1.71
C MET A 189 -3.86 13.66 -2.81
N GLY A 190 -4.26 13.56 -4.05
CA GLY A 190 -3.50 14.00 -5.21
C GLY A 190 -3.93 13.29 -6.48
N MET A 191 -3.12 13.43 -7.52
CA MET A 191 -3.32 12.81 -8.83
C MET A 191 -2.44 11.57 -8.97
N THR A 192 -3.00 10.49 -9.51
CA THR A 192 -2.21 9.34 -9.97
C THR A 192 -2.31 9.12 -11.47
N THR A 193 -1.31 8.42 -11.98
CA THR A 193 -1.30 7.83 -13.32
C THR A 193 -0.77 6.41 -13.27
N ALA A 194 -1.23 5.57 -14.21
CA ALA A 194 -0.70 4.24 -14.45
C ALA A 194 -0.39 4.09 -15.95
N LEU A 195 0.72 4.70 -16.38
CA LEU A 195 1.01 5.06 -17.78
C LEU A 195 1.35 3.87 -18.69
N ILE A 196 1.48 2.67 -18.16
CA ILE A 196 1.58 1.46 -19.00
C ILE A 196 0.21 0.94 -19.46
N TYR A 197 -0.87 1.39 -18.81
CA TYR A 197 -2.22 0.88 -19.10
C TYR A 197 -3.07 1.89 -19.88
N PRO A 198 -3.68 1.50 -21.02
CA PRO A 198 -4.68 2.33 -21.68
C PRO A 198 -5.94 2.52 -20.82
N PRO A 199 -6.60 3.68 -20.85
CA PRO A 199 -6.27 4.84 -21.69
C PRO A 199 -5.27 5.82 -21.07
N SER A 200 -4.68 5.55 -19.91
CA SER A 200 -3.65 6.41 -19.28
C SER A 200 -2.42 6.56 -20.19
N SER A 201 -2.02 5.48 -20.85
CA SER A 201 -0.87 5.48 -21.79
C SER A 201 -1.06 6.41 -23.01
N PHE A 202 -2.28 6.80 -23.33
CA PHE A 202 -2.60 7.73 -24.43
C PHE A 202 -2.40 9.21 -24.06
N ALA A 203 -2.28 9.52 -22.75
CA ALA A 203 -2.01 10.86 -22.30
C ALA A 203 -0.54 11.25 -22.56
N ASP A 204 -0.32 12.43 -23.11
CA ASP A 204 1.02 13.02 -23.22
C ASP A 204 1.38 13.84 -21.97
N THR A 205 2.65 14.20 -21.87
CA THR A 205 3.18 14.93 -20.71
C THR A 205 2.47 16.28 -20.49
N ASP A 206 2.07 16.98 -21.55
CA ASP A 206 1.37 18.27 -21.46
C ASP A 206 -0.02 18.11 -20.83
N GLU A 207 -0.76 17.06 -21.23
CA GLU A 207 -2.04 16.70 -20.62
C GLU A 207 -1.89 16.39 -19.14
N LEU A 208 -0.87 15.58 -18.77
CA LEU A 208 -0.57 15.23 -17.39
C LEU A 208 -0.23 16.45 -16.53
N ILE A 209 0.58 17.37 -17.05
CA ILE A 209 0.90 18.65 -16.39
C ILE A 209 -0.37 19.48 -16.17
N ALA A 210 -1.20 19.62 -17.22
CA ALA A 210 -2.38 20.44 -17.13
C ALA A 210 -3.40 19.91 -16.09
N VAL A 211 -3.67 18.60 -16.07
CA VAL A 211 -4.57 18.00 -15.08
C VAL A 211 -3.92 18.00 -13.69
N GLY A 212 -2.62 17.73 -13.60
CA GLY A 212 -1.84 17.77 -12.35
C GLY A 212 -1.86 19.16 -11.70
N SER A 213 -1.79 20.24 -12.49
CA SER A 213 -1.87 21.60 -11.96
C SER A 213 -3.17 21.85 -11.19
N ALA A 214 -4.29 21.24 -11.59
CA ALA A 214 -5.56 21.34 -10.87
C ALA A 214 -5.52 20.63 -9.51
N ALA A 215 -4.76 19.52 -9.37
CA ALA A 215 -4.52 18.87 -8.09
C ALA A 215 -3.53 19.69 -7.22
N ALA A 216 -2.50 20.28 -7.84
CA ALA A 216 -1.51 21.12 -7.16
C ALA A 216 -2.14 22.34 -6.48
N GLU A 217 -3.12 23.01 -7.11
CA GLU A 217 -3.88 24.14 -6.54
C GLU A 217 -4.46 23.82 -5.15
N LEU A 218 -4.76 22.55 -4.88
CA LEU A 218 -5.34 22.07 -3.62
C LEU A 218 -4.35 21.28 -2.76
N GLY A 219 -3.04 21.38 -3.07
CA GLY A 219 -1.97 20.79 -2.28
C GLY A 219 -1.75 19.29 -2.53
N GLY A 220 -2.23 18.75 -3.64
CA GLY A 220 -2.07 17.35 -4.01
C GLY A 220 -0.64 16.94 -4.32
N ILE A 221 -0.40 15.63 -4.34
CA ILE A 221 0.84 14.98 -4.74
C ILE A 221 0.60 14.27 -6.07
N TYR A 222 1.58 14.24 -6.96
CA TYR A 222 1.56 13.40 -8.15
C TYR A 222 2.21 12.06 -7.84
N ALA A 223 1.51 10.95 -8.03
CA ALA A 223 2.05 9.60 -7.86
C ALA A 223 1.88 8.82 -9.17
N SER A 224 2.89 8.06 -9.59
CA SER A 224 2.89 7.43 -10.91
C SER A 224 3.45 6.02 -10.92
N HIS A 225 2.66 5.09 -11.47
CA HIS A 225 3.19 3.97 -12.20
C HIS A 225 3.69 4.52 -13.55
N ILE A 226 4.99 4.66 -13.67
CA ILE A 226 5.64 5.33 -14.80
C ILE A 226 5.45 4.58 -16.12
N ARG A 227 5.66 5.24 -17.23
CA ARG A 227 5.35 4.75 -18.59
C ARG A 227 6.15 3.52 -19.02
N ASP A 228 7.36 3.36 -18.48
CA ASP A 228 8.27 2.24 -18.79
C ASP A 228 9.14 1.95 -17.58
N GLU A 229 9.10 0.73 -17.07
CA GLU A 229 9.92 0.28 -15.95
C GLU A 229 11.11 -0.58 -16.42
N GLY A 230 11.21 -0.81 -17.73
CA GLY A 230 12.24 -1.60 -18.40
C GLY A 230 13.32 -0.75 -19.06
N ALA A 231 13.54 -0.98 -20.36
CA ALA A 231 14.59 -0.29 -21.13
C ALA A 231 14.43 1.23 -21.13
N GLY A 232 13.21 1.74 -21.10
CA GLY A 232 12.86 3.16 -21.05
C GLY A 232 12.80 3.77 -19.64
N LEU A 233 13.18 3.07 -18.57
CA LEU A 233 13.07 3.49 -17.18
C LEU A 233 13.56 4.94 -16.93
N VAL A 234 14.74 5.28 -17.48
CA VAL A 234 15.33 6.61 -17.26
C VAL A 234 14.47 7.72 -17.88
N ALA A 235 13.95 7.48 -19.09
CA ALA A 235 13.07 8.43 -19.77
C ALA A 235 11.72 8.58 -19.02
N ALA A 236 11.16 7.49 -18.55
CA ALA A 236 9.90 7.48 -17.80
C ALA A 236 10.03 8.20 -16.44
N VAL A 237 11.17 8.05 -15.75
CA VAL A 237 11.46 8.81 -14.53
C VAL A 237 11.61 10.30 -14.82
N ARG A 238 12.27 10.68 -15.92
CA ARG A 238 12.33 12.08 -16.38
C ARG A 238 10.95 12.66 -16.68
N GLU A 239 10.08 11.89 -17.33
CA GLU A 239 8.69 12.30 -17.59
C GLU A 239 7.93 12.56 -16.28
N ALA A 240 8.00 11.64 -15.31
CA ALA A 240 7.35 11.82 -14.01
C ALA A 240 7.86 13.07 -13.27
N ILE A 241 9.18 13.34 -13.32
CA ILE A 241 9.78 14.55 -12.78
C ILE A 241 9.26 15.79 -13.52
N ALA A 242 9.21 15.76 -14.85
CA ALA A 242 8.73 16.89 -15.67
C ALA A 242 7.26 17.20 -15.38
N VAL A 243 6.41 16.19 -15.15
CA VAL A 243 5.02 16.40 -14.73
C VAL A 243 4.96 17.12 -13.39
N GLY A 244 5.74 16.68 -12.40
CA GLY A 244 5.79 17.34 -11.09
C GLY A 244 6.33 18.75 -11.15
N GLU A 245 7.43 19.00 -11.88
CA GLU A 245 8.00 20.35 -12.08
C GLU A 245 7.00 21.26 -12.82
N GLY A 246 6.38 20.78 -13.90
CA GLY A 246 5.43 21.55 -14.69
C GLY A 246 4.13 21.85 -13.98
N ALA A 247 3.62 20.93 -13.17
CA ALA A 247 2.42 21.11 -12.37
C ALA A 247 2.66 21.80 -11.03
N GLY A 248 3.91 21.90 -10.57
CA GLY A 248 4.27 22.50 -9.28
C GLY A 248 3.92 21.62 -8.07
N MET A 249 4.06 20.29 -8.19
CA MET A 249 3.66 19.34 -7.15
C MET A 249 4.76 18.32 -6.84
N PRO A 250 4.81 17.78 -5.59
CA PRO A 250 5.70 16.68 -5.26
C PRO A 250 5.42 15.44 -6.10
N VAL A 251 6.46 14.65 -6.38
CA VAL A 251 6.38 13.41 -7.19
C VAL A 251 6.64 12.19 -6.33
N GLU A 252 5.79 11.18 -6.41
CA GLU A 252 5.99 9.84 -5.88
C GLU A 252 6.05 8.84 -7.03
N ILE A 253 7.15 8.13 -7.19
CA ILE A 253 7.28 7.07 -8.18
C ILE A 253 6.87 5.76 -7.49
N PHE A 254 5.76 5.16 -7.92
CA PHE A 254 5.29 3.90 -7.38
C PHE A 254 6.25 2.76 -7.70
N HIS A 255 6.41 1.82 -6.74
CA HIS A 255 7.11 0.53 -6.87
C HIS A 255 8.37 0.61 -7.74
N TYR A 256 9.23 1.60 -7.48
CA TYR A 256 10.46 1.91 -8.22
C TYR A 256 11.33 0.67 -8.44
N LYS A 257 11.49 0.28 -9.69
CA LYS A 257 12.23 -0.92 -10.09
C LYS A 257 12.91 -0.77 -11.44
N GLY A 258 13.90 -1.62 -11.72
CA GLY A 258 14.45 -1.83 -13.05
C GLY A 258 14.01 -3.22 -13.56
N ALA A 259 12.96 -3.25 -14.36
CA ALA A 259 12.33 -4.47 -14.86
C ALA A 259 12.86 -4.81 -16.26
N TYR A 260 14.17 -5.05 -16.37
CA TYR A 260 14.84 -5.38 -17.63
C TYR A 260 16.20 -6.01 -17.36
N GLU A 261 16.32 -7.32 -17.55
CA GLU A 261 17.53 -8.08 -17.22
C GLU A 261 18.81 -7.48 -17.81
N PRO A 262 18.89 -7.10 -19.12
CA PRO A 262 20.10 -6.49 -19.69
C PRO A 262 20.48 -5.15 -19.07
N GLY A 263 19.57 -4.54 -18.32
CA GLY A 263 19.73 -3.27 -17.63
C GLY A 263 19.94 -3.36 -16.13
N TRP A 264 19.84 -4.55 -15.52
CA TRP A 264 19.98 -4.72 -14.07
C TRP A 264 21.32 -4.18 -13.56
N GLY A 265 21.30 -3.60 -12.37
CA GLY A 265 22.42 -2.93 -11.76
C GLY A 265 22.80 -1.59 -12.40
N ARG A 266 22.34 -1.25 -13.58
CA ARG A 266 22.66 -0.02 -14.30
C ARG A 266 21.46 0.94 -14.38
N LEU A 267 20.37 0.54 -15.02
CA LEU A 267 19.24 1.44 -15.32
C LEU A 267 18.63 2.04 -14.06
N ILE A 268 18.47 1.27 -12.99
CA ILE A 268 17.91 1.78 -11.72
C ILE A 268 18.81 2.85 -11.10
N ARG A 269 20.15 2.77 -11.28
CA ARG A 269 21.09 3.77 -10.79
C ARG A 269 21.10 5.02 -11.66
N GLU A 270 21.00 4.87 -12.97
CA GLU A 270 20.86 5.99 -13.91
C GLU A 270 19.58 6.77 -13.64
N ALA A 271 18.45 6.08 -13.47
CA ALA A 271 17.18 6.72 -13.11
C ALA A 271 17.23 7.41 -11.74
N ALA A 272 17.92 6.84 -10.75
CA ALA A 272 18.14 7.48 -9.45
C ALA A 272 19.03 8.73 -9.56
N ALA A 273 19.95 8.80 -10.52
CA ALA A 273 20.73 10.02 -10.76
C ALA A 273 19.83 11.17 -11.24
N GLU A 274 18.79 10.89 -12.06
CA GLU A 274 17.78 11.88 -12.44
C GLU A 274 16.98 12.37 -11.23
N ILE A 275 16.55 11.44 -10.36
CA ILE A 275 15.88 11.79 -9.10
C ILE A 275 16.78 12.68 -8.23
N ALA A 276 18.05 12.30 -8.07
CA ALA A 276 19.02 13.09 -7.29
C ALA A 276 19.23 14.48 -7.87
N ALA A 277 19.34 14.60 -9.19
CA ALA A 277 19.49 15.87 -9.89
C ALA A 277 18.23 16.75 -9.73
N ALA A 278 17.03 16.18 -9.83
CA ALA A 278 15.78 16.90 -9.57
C ALA A 278 15.69 17.40 -8.13
N ARG A 279 16.01 16.54 -7.15
CA ARG A 279 16.07 16.93 -5.73
C ARG A 279 17.07 18.02 -5.45
N ALA A 280 18.23 18.00 -6.11
CA ALA A 280 19.24 19.07 -6.00
C ALA A 280 18.74 20.42 -6.55
N ARG A 281 17.80 20.40 -7.51
CA ARG A 281 17.11 21.60 -8.02
C ARG A 281 15.93 22.04 -7.15
N GLY A 282 15.60 21.31 -6.11
CA GLY A 282 14.50 21.61 -5.19
C GLY A 282 13.17 20.92 -5.53
N VAL A 283 13.14 20.01 -6.51
CA VAL A 283 11.96 19.21 -6.80
C VAL A 283 11.81 18.12 -5.74
N ASP A 284 10.64 18.03 -5.13
CA ASP A 284 10.36 17.02 -4.13
C ASP A 284 9.97 15.69 -4.79
N VAL A 285 10.95 14.83 -5.06
CA VAL A 285 10.79 13.52 -5.68
C VAL A 285 11.13 12.43 -4.68
N ALA A 286 10.26 11.44 -4.56
CA ALA A 286 10.44 10.23 -3.77
C ALA A 286 9.87 9.01 -4.52
N ALA A 287 10.03 7.84 -3.93
CA ALA A 287 9.49 6.60 -4.48
C ALA A 287 9.16 5.60 -3.37
N ASP A 288 8.38 4.57 -3.69
CA ASP A 288 8.21 3.39 -2.86
C ASP A 288 8.76 2.13 -3.54
N VAL A 289 8.97 1.09 -2.76
CA VAL A 289 9.55 -0.19 -3.22
C VAL A 289 8.88 -1.33 -2.47
N TYR A 290 8.54 -2.41 -3.18
CA TYR A 290 8.20 -3.68 -2.52
C TYR A 290 9.40 -4.65 -2.54
N PRO A 291 9.58 -5.49 -1.50
CA PRO A 291 10.77 -6.30 -1.32
C PRO A 291 10.69 -7.65 -2.03
N TYR A 292 10.41 -7.65 -3.34
CA TYR A 292 10.29 -8.86 -4.17
C TYR A 292 10.88 -8.64 -5.56
N THR A 293 11.26 -9.74 -6.22
CA THR A 293 11.89 -9.74 -7.54
C THR A 293 10.91 -10.03 -8.69
N ALA A 294 9.62 -10.10 -8.38
CA ALA A 294 8.56 -10.29 -9.36
C ALA A 294 7.47 -9.22 -9.18
N GLY A 295 6.89 -8.78 -10.26
CA GLY A 295 5.71 -7.94 -10.29
C GLY A 295 4.44 -8.75 -10.53
N GLY A 296 3.27 -8.16 -10.30
CA GLY A 296 2.00 -8.81 -10.59
C GLY A 296 1.03 -7.82 -11.20
N THR A 297 0.53 -8.14 -12.40
CA THR A 297 -0.47 -7.33 -13.10
C THR A 297 -1.34 -8.20 -14.02
N GLY A 298 -2.29 -7.57 -14.70
CA GLY A 298 -3.15 -8.25 -15.66
C GLY A 298 -2.40 -8.76 -16.89
N LEU A 299 -2.79 -9.92 -17.38
CA LEU A 299 -2.21 -10.55 -18.55
C LEU A 299 -2.43 -9.72 -19.83
N GLU A 300 -3.43 -8.84 -19.82
CA GLU A 300 -3.67 -7.85 -20.88
C GLU A 300 -2.50 -6.87 -21.08
N ALA A 301 -1.59 -6.71 -20.12
CA ALA A 301 -0.38 -5.90 -20.28
C ALA A 301 0.58 -6.46 -21.37
N THR A 302 0.39 -7.72 -21.76
CA THR A 302 1.13 -8.35 -22.89
C THR A 302 0.60 -7.94 -24.27
N ILE A 303 -0.46 -7.13 -24.33
CA ILE A 303 -1.12 -6.67 -25.53
C ILE A 303 -0.66 -5.24 -25.84
N PRO A 304 -0.19 -4.94 -27.07
CA PRO A 304 0.21 -3.58 -27.44
C PRO A 304 -0.88 -2.54 -27.22
N SER A 305 -0.50 -1.33 -26.73
CA SER A 305 -1.40 -0.29 -26.28
C SER A 305 -2.44 0.15 -27.33
N TRP A 306 -2.07 0.20 -28.62
CA TRP A 306 -3.00 0.57 -29.70
C TRP A 306 -4.21 -0.36 -29.81
N ALA A 307 -4.09 -1.62 -29.35
CA ALA A 307 -5.20 -2.56 -29.40
C ALA A 307 -6.35 -2.20 -28.45
N PHE A 308 -6.11 -1.29 -27.50
CA PHE A 308 -7.09 -0.83 -26.50
C PHE A 308 -7.89 0.40 -26.93
N ASP A 309 -7.61 1.02 -28.08
CA ASP A 309 -8.46 2.11 -28.60
C ASP A 309 -9.91 1.63 -28.74
N GLY A 310 -10.81 2.28 -27.99
CA GLY A 310 -12.21 1.85 -27.82
C GLY A 310 -12.47 0.87 -26.67
N GLY A 311 -11.43 0.49 -25.88
CA GLY A 311 -11.56 -0.32 -24.66
C GLY A 311 -11.52 -1.84 -24.88
N MET A 312 -11.83 -2.60 -23.82
CA MET A 312 -11.66 -4.07 -23.78
C MET A 312 -12.50 -4.83 -24.82
N ASP A 313 -13.68 -4.36 -25.17
CA ASP A 313 -14.49 -4.99 -26.24
C ASP A 313 -13.79 -4.89 -27.59
N SER A 314 -13.13 -3.75 -27.86
CA SER A 314 -12.28 -3.58 -29.03
C SER A 314 -11.07 -4.51 -29.00
N VAL A 315 -10.43 -4.70 -27.82
CA VAL A 315 -9.34 -5.69 -27.66
C VAL A 315 -9.82 -7.08 -28.01
N ARG A 316 -10.93 -7.54 -27.43
CA ARG A 316 -11.50 -8.87 -27.70
C ARG A 316 -11.81 -9.06 -29.20
N ALA A 317 -12.41 -8.07 -29.85
CA ALA A 317 -12.67 -8.10 -31.28
C ALA A 317 -11.40 -8.14 -32.13
N ARG A 318 -10.34 -7.43 -31.70
CA ARG A 318 -9.04 -7.38 -32.39
C ARG A 318 -8.27 -8.70 -32.26
N ILE A 319 -8.15 -9.24 -31.05
CA ILE A 319 -7.43 -10.50 -30.82
C ILE A 319 -8.15 -11.74 -31.40
N ALA A 320 -9.43 -11.62 -31.73
CA ALA A 320 -10.15 -12.67 -32.47
C ALA A 320 -9.67 -12.81 -33.93
N ARG A 321 -8.96 -11.79 -34.49
CA ARG A 321 -8.53 -11.77 -35.90
C ARG A 321 -7.08 -12.26 -36.04
N PRO A 322 -6.82 -13.29 -36.86
CA PRO A 322 -5.47 -13.86 -37.02
C PRO A 322 -4.42 -12.85 -37.49
N GLU A 323 -4.79 -11.96 -38.41
CA GLU A 323 -3.88 -10.94 -38.94
C GLU A 323 -3.45 -9.91 -37.89
N VAL A 324 -4.32 -9.62 -36.93
CA VAL A 324 -4.03 -8.73 -35.79
C VAL A 324 -3.06 -9.43 -34.84
N ARG A 325 -3.28 -10.69 -34.49
CA ARG A 325 -2.34 -11.49 -33.68
C ARG A 325 -0.96 -11.56 -34.32
N GLN A 326 -0.89 -11.75 -35.64
CA GLN A 326 0.38 -11.74 -36.35
C GLN A 326 1.11 -10.39 -36.26
N ARG A 327 0.37 -9.28 -36.31
CA ARG A 327 0.95 -7.96 -36.07
C ARG A 327 1.47 -7.83 -34.64
N MET A 328 0.68 -8.20 -33.64
CA MET A 328 1.04 -8.12 -32.22
C MET A 328 2.26 -8.99 -31.90
N LYS A 329 2.38 -10.20 -32.48
CA LYS A 329 3.56 -11.07 -32.34
C LYS A 329 4.83 -10.39 -32.90
N ARG A 330 4.75 -9.78 -34.07
CA ARG A 330 5.89 -9.02 -34.61
C ARG A 330 6.29 -7.87 -33.68
N GLU A 331 5.34 -7.19 -33.08
CA GLU A 331 5.60 -6.08 -32.16
C GLU A 331 6.17 -6.56 -30.81
N LEU A 332 5.86 -7.79 -30.37
CA LEU A 332 6.57 -8.44 -29.25
C LEU A 332 8.06 -8.67 -29.58
N ASP A 333 8.38 -9.02 -30.83
CA ASP A 333 9.75 -9.31 -31.26
C ASP A 333 10.57 -8.03 -31.55
N THR A 334 9.91 -6.99 -32.11
CA THR A 334 10.61 -5.79 -32.62
C THR A 334 10.44 -4.55 -31.74
N GLY A 335 9.58 -4.61 -30.74
CA GLY A 335 9.14 -3.46 -29.98
C GLY A 335 8.06 -2.63 -30.69
N PHE A 336 7.38 -1.78 -29.97
CA PHE A 336 6.43 -0.78 -30.44
C PHE A 336 6.61 0.51 -29.65
N GLU A 337 6.76 1.63 -30.31
CA GLU A 337 6.98 2.92 -29.66
C GLU A 337 5.83 3.27 -28.70
N GLY A 338 6.17 3.65 -27.47
CA GLY A 338 5.21 4.01 -26.42
C GLY A 338 4.54 2.82 -25.73
N TRP A 339 5.03 1.60 -25.95
CA TRP A 339 4.58 0.42 -25.24
C TRP A 339 5.75 -0.35 -24.61
N TRP A 340 5.68 -0.58 -23.33
CA TRP A 340 6.63 -1.40 -22.60
C TRP A 340 6.31 -2.89 -22.78
N ASN A 341 7.22 -3.65 -23.36
CA ASN A 341 7.06 -5.08 -23.55
C ASN A 341 7.38 -5.84 -22.24
N ILE A 342 6.37 -6.10 -21.45
CA ILE A 342 6.50 -6.78 -20.16
C ILE A 342 6.91 -8.26 -20.31
N VAL A 343 6.68 -8.89 -21.46
CA VAL A 343 7.12 -10.28 -21.75
C VAL A 343 8.63 -10.32 -21.92
N GLU A 344 9.20 -9.37 -22.65
CA GLU A 344 10.65 -9.21 -22.76
C GLU A 344 11.27 -8.91 -21.39
N ALA A 345 10.64 -8.03 -20.62
CA ALA A 345 11.08 -7.72 -19.26
C ALA A 345 11.12 -8.95 -18.34
N ALA A 346 10.22 -9.89 -18.52
CA ALA A 346 10.17 -11.17 -17.79
C ALA A 346 11.12 -12.25 -18.35
N GLY A 347 11.95 -11.92 -19.34
CA GLY A 347 12.84 -12.90 -19.99
C GLY A 347 12.11 -13.87 -20.91
N GLY A 348 10.92 -13.53 -21.37
CA GLY A 348 10.07 -14.35 -22.22
C GLY A 348 8.88 -14.97 -21.47
N TRP A 349 8.16 -15.83 -22.15
CA TRP A 349 6.92 -16.45 -21.63
C TRP A 349 7.15 -17.45 -20.49
N ASP A 350 8.37 -17.94 -20.28
CA ASP A 350 8.76 -18.76 -19.13
C ASP A 350 8.83 -17.94 -17.83
N GLY A 351 9.03 -16.63 -17.92
CA GLY A 351 9.02 -15.71 -16.78
C GLY A 351 7.63 -15.19 -16.41
N VAL A 352 6.57 -15.56 -17.14
CA VAL A 352 5.20 -15.10 -16.91
C VAL A 352 4.35 -16.25 -16.39
N VAL A 353 3.87 -16.16 -15.13
CA VAL A 353 3.11 -17.20 -14.44
C VAL A 353 1.65 -16.77 -14.28
N LEU A 354 0.70 -17.56 -14.76
CA LEU A 354 -0.73 -17.34 -14.55
C LEU A 354 -1.09 -17.56 -13.08
N VAL A 355 -1.80 -16.61 -12.45
CA VAL A 355 -2.17 -16.71 -11.03
C VAL A 355 -3.66 -16.56 -10.76
N ASN A 356 -4.41 -15.98 -11.70
CA ASN A 356 -5.87 -15.96 -11.64
C ASN A 356 -6.43 -15.93 -13.05
N ALA A 357 -6.98 -17.03 -13.48
CA ALA A 357 -7.53 -17.19 -14.82
C ALA A 357 -8.89 -16.50 -15.03
N ARG A 358 -9.59 -16.12 -13.95
CA ARG A 358 -10.95 -15.54 -14.01
C ARG A 358 -11.93 -16.38 -14.82
N ASN A 359 -11.68 -17.69 -14.89
CA ASN A 359 -12.47 -18.67 -15.61
C ASN A 359 -12.24 -20.04 -14.95
N GLU A 360 -13.31 -20.73 -14.57
CA GLU A 360 -13.23 -21.99 -13.82
C GLU A 360 -12.51 -23.09 -14.62
N GLU A 361 -12.75 -23.17 -15.94
CA GLU A 361 -12.10 -24.15 -16.81
C GLU A 361 -10.58 -23.95 -16.88
N ASN A 362 -10.14 -22.67 -16.85
CA ASN A 362 -8.75 -22.28 -16.94
C ASN A 362 -8.02 -22.25 -15.59
N ALA A 363 -8.72 -22.36 -14.47
CA ALA A 363 -8.12 -22.37 -13.13
C ALA A 363 -7.08 -23.50 -12.95
N ARG A 364 -7.21 -24.60 -13.71
CA ARG A 364 -6.25 -25.70 -13.74
C ARG A 364 -4.84 -25.29 -14.22
N PHE A 365 -4.69 -24.16 -14.88
CA PHE A 365 -3.43 -23.62 -15.36
C PHE A 365 -2.78 -22.64 -14.38
N GLU A 366 -3.45 -22.29 -13.30
CA GLU A 366 -2.87 -21.38 -12.30
C GLU A 366 -1.63 -22.00 -11.66
N GLY A 367 -0.55 -21.19 -11.58
CA GLY A 367 0.78 -21.62 -11.17
C GLY A 367 1.69 -22.11 -12.32
N MET A 368 1.16 -22.27 -13.54
CA MET A 368 1.96 -22.61 -14.72
C MET A 368 2.48 -21.35 -15.43
N THR A 369 3.62 -21.47 -16.07
CA THR A 369 4.13 -20.44 -16.99
C THR A 369 3.31 -20.39 -18.28
N LEU A 370 3.28 -19.24 -18.95
CA LEU A 370 2.58 -19.10 -20.24
C LEU A 370 3.21 -19.97 -21.34
N ALA A 371 4.51 -20.29 -21.25
CA ALA A 371 5.16 -21.25 -22.12
C ALA A 371 4.60 -22.67 -21.92
N GLU A 372 4.46 -23.13 -20.65
CA GLU A 372 3.86 -24.42 -20.31
C GLU A 372 2.39 -24.50 -20.73
N ILE A 373 1.62 -23.41 -20.52
CA ILE A 373 0.22 -23.34 -20.93
C ILE A 373 0.09 -23.41 -22.45
N GLY A 374 0.96 -22.72 -23.19
CA GLY A 374 1.04 -22.80 -24.64
C GLY A 374 1.25 -24.23 -25.11
N ALA A 375 2.24 -24.92 -24.54
CA ALA A 375 2.52 -26.33 -24.84
C ALA A 375 1.32 -27.25 -24.51
N ALA A 376 0.69 -27.05 -23.34
CA ALA A 376 -0.47 -27.84 -22.92
C ALA A 376 -1.70 -27.64 -23.81
N ARG A 377 -1.84 -26.45 -24.41
CA ARG A 377 -2.93 -26.10 -25.35
C ARG A 377 -2.57 -26.41 -26.82
N GLY A 378 -1.32 -26.82 -27.12
CA GLY A 378 -0.84 -26.97 -28.49
C GLY A 378 -0.83 -25.66 -29.29
N ARG A 379 -0.54 -24.54 -28.61
CA ARG A 379 -0.56 -23.16 -29.14
C ARG A 379 0.77 -22.46 -28.87
N GLU A 380 1.07 -21.42 -29.65
CA GLU A 380 2.16 -20.51 -29.28
C GLU A 380 1.82 -19.81 -27.95
N PRO A 381 2.80 -19.54 -27.08
CA PRO A 381 2.54 -18.93 -25.77
C PRO A 381 1.77 -17.60 -25.83
N ALA A 382 2.08 -16.74 -26.82
CA ALA A 382 1.36 -15.48 -27.05
C ALA A 382 -0.13 -15.70 -27.36
N ASP A 383 -0.44 -16.69 -28.23
CA ASP A 383 -1.82 -17.02 -28.53
C ASP A 383 -2.55 -17.57 -27.32
N ALA A 384 -1.90 -18.43 -26.53
CA ALA A 384 -2.47 -18.97 -25.31
C ALA A 384 -2.75 -17.87 -24.27
N ALA A 385 -1.84 -16.89 -24.14
CA ALA A 385 -2.01 -15.74 -23.26
C ALA A 385 -3.24 -14.88 -23.67
N TRP A 386 -3.36 -14.58 -24.95
CA TRP A 386 -4.48 -13.76 -25.46
C TRP A 386 -5.80 -14.53 -25.51
N ASP A 387 -5.77 -15.85 -25.66
CA ASP A 387 -6.97 -16.71 -25.48
C ASP A 387 -7.46 -16.61 -24.03
N LEU A 388 -6.57 -16.72 -23.02
CA LEU A 388 -6.91 -16.57 -21.62
C LEU A 388 -7.53 -15.19 -21.31
N VAL A 389 -7.01 -14.10 -21.90
CA VAL A 389 -7.59 -12.75 -21.76
C VAL A 389 -8.99 -12.68 -22.38
N ALA A 390 -9.21 -13.34 -23.53
CA ALA A 390 -10.52 -13.37 -24.19
C ALA A 390 -11.56 -14.21 -23.42
N GLU A 391 -11.12 -15.32 -22.82
CA GLU A 391 -11.93 -16.31 -22.10
C GLU A 391 -12.24 -15.88 -20.65
N GLY A 392 -11.43 -14.98 -20.07
CA GLY A 392 -11.56 -14.53 -18.69
C GLY A 392 -12.76 -13.63 -18.44
N ASP A 393 -13.50 -13.87 -17.35
CA ASP A 393 -14.52 -12.94 -16.84
C ASP A 393 -13.86 -11.89 -15.93
N GLY A 394 -13.35 -10.83 -16.56
CA GLY A 394 -12.61 -9.75 -15.92
C GLY A 394 -11.10 -9.83 -16.17
N ARG A 395 -10.33 -9.23 -15.26
CA ARG A 395 -8.89 -9.11 -15.39
C ARG A 395 -8.18 -10.41 -15.03
N VAL A 396 -7.60 -11.07 -16.03
CA VAL A 396 -6.75 -12.26 -15.84
C VAL A 396 -5.39 -11.82 -15.28
N MET A 397 -4.98 -12.37 -14.12
CA MET A 397 -3.78 -11.92 -13.41
C MET A 397 -2.59 -12.85 -13.64
N ALA A 398 -1.41 -12.26 -13.80
CA ALA A 398 -0.14 -12.98 -13.91
C ALA A 398 0.93 -12.35 -13.02
N ILE A 399 1.94 -13.15 -12.69
CA ILE A 399 3.20 -12.72 -12.04
C ILE A 399 4.30 -12.73 -13.09
N TYR A 400 5.13 -11.70 -13.09
CA TYR A 400 6.23 -11.47 -14.02
C TYR A 400 7.56 -11.45 -13.27
N HIS A 401 8.43 -12.40 -13.53
CA HIS A 401 9.77 -12.50 -12.94
C HIS A 401 10.74 -11.60 -13.72
N MET A 402 10.89 -10.34 -13.29
CA MET A 402 11.54 -9.32 -14.12
C MET A 402 12.52 -8.40 -13.37
N MET A 403 12.82 -8.69 -12.08
CA MET A 403 13.64 -7.81 -11.26
C MET A 403 14.81 -8.55 -10.60
N SER A 404 15.88 -7.82 -10.31
CA SER A 404 17.05 -8.29 -9.59
C SER A 404 16.93 -8.06 -8.09
N GLU A 405 17.33 -9.03 -7.26
CA GLU A 405 17.42 -8.85 -5.79
C GLU A 405 18.42 -7.74 -5.43
N ASP A 406 19.54 -7.62 -6.16
CA ASP A 406 20.54 -6.58 -5.92
C ASP A 406 19.97 -5.17 -6.17
N ASP A 407 19.12 -5.02 -7.17
CA ASP A 407 18.44 -3.75 -7.45
C ASP A 407 17.37 -3.44 -6.41
N VAL A 408 16.65 -4.44 -5.90
CA VAL A 408 15.72 -4.28 -4.78
C VAL A 408 16.45 -3.83 -3.52
N VAL A 409 17.56 -4.48 -3.17
CA VAL A 409 18.42 -4.09 -2.04
C VAL A 409 18.89 -2.64 -2.22
N TRP A 410 19.40 -2.34 -3.39
CA TRP A 410 19.92 -1.01 -3.69
C TRP A 410 18.84 0.08 -3.59
N ALA A 411 17.65 -0.16 -4.15
CA ALA A 411 16.52 0.76 -4.07
C ALA A 411 16.05 0.99 -2.62
N LEU A 412 15.93 -0.08 -1.83
CA LEU A 412 15.57 0.02 -0.41
C LEU A 412 16.57 0.85 0.41
N GLN A 413 17.85 0.91 0.00
CA GLN A 413 18.88 1.70 0.67
C GLN A 413 18.80 3.21 0.35
N ARG A 414 18.01 3.65 -0.63
CA ARG A 414 17.92 5.07 -0.97
C ARG A 414 17.18 5.85 0.12
N PRO A 415 17.67 7.02 0.55
CA PRO A 415 17.05 7.77 1.65
C PRO A 415 15.64 8.31 1.32
N TRP A 416 15.31 8.39 0.04
CA TRP A 416 14.05 8.89 -0.47
C TRP A 416 13.04 7.79 -0.81
N THR A 417 13.35 6.51 -0.58
CA THR A 417 12.39 5.43 -0.77
C THR A 417 11.65 5.11 0.52
N SER A 418 10.38 4.77 0.39
CA SER A 418 9.52 4.15 1.38
C SER A 418 9.21 2.70 1.01
N VAL A 419 8.34 2.05 1.76
CA VAL A 419 7.86 0.70 1.46
C VAL A 419 6.38 0.79 1.05
N GLY A 420 6.07 0.26 -0.12
CA GLY A 420 4.72 0.01 -0.60
C GLY A 420 4.50 -1.49 -0.81
N SER A 421 3.30 -1.99 -0.59
CA SER A 421 3.03 -3.42 -0.78
C SER A 421 2.61 -3.75 -2.20
N ASP A 422 2.06 -2.80 -2.91
CA ASP A 422 1.39 -2.98 -4.21
C ASP A 422 0.37 -4.15 -4.17
N ALA A 423 -0.36 -4.23 -3.05
CA ALA A 423 -1.31 -5.29 -2.79
C ALA A 423 -2.53 -4.80 -2.03
N GLY A 424 -3.69 -5.40 -2.29
CA GLY A 424 -4.93 -5.06 -1.63
C GLY A 424 -5.13 -5.75 -0.28
N ALA A 425 -6.15 -5.30 0.44
CA ALA A 425 -6.68 -6.00 1.61
C ALA A 425 -7.19 -7.39 1.19
N ALA A 426 -6.90 -8.39 2.02
CA ALA A 426 -7.31 -9.76 1.79
C ALA A 426 -7.65 -10.45 3.12
N LEU A 427 -8.44 -11.51 3.03
CA LEU A 427 -8.64 -12.45 4.12
C LEU A 427 -7.37 -13.29 4.33
N GLN A 428 -7.39 -14.16 5.34
CA GLN A 428 -6.27 -15.06 5.60
C GLN A 428 -5.92 -15.92 4.38
N PRO A 429 -4.63 -16.33 4.22
CA PRO A 429 -4.25 -17.26 3.17
C PRO A 429 -5.12 -18.52 3.19
N GLY A 430 -5.68 -18.91 2.06
CA GLY A 430 -6.60 -20.04 1.91
C GLY A 430 -8.09 -19.71 2.08
N VAL A 431 -8.44 -18.50 2.51
CA VAL A 431 -9.81 -17.95 2.46
C VAL A 431 -9.80 -16.91 1.35
N VAL A 432 -9.88 -17.36 0.11
CA VAL A 432 -9.78 -16.45 -1.03
C VAL A 432 -11.11 -16.43 -1.76
N ASP A 433 -11.74 -15.28 -1.83
CA ASP A 433 -12.87 -15.02 -2.72
C ASP A 433 -12.44 -15.15 -4.19
N GLY A 434 -12.22 -16.38 -4.68
CA GLY A 434 -11.95 -16.65 -6.09
C GLY A 434 -10.78 -15.88 -6.73
N LEU A 435 -9.80 -15.46 -5.96
CA LEU A 435 -8.68 -14.59 -6.43
C LEU A 435 -7.45 -15.37 -6.92
N GLY A 436 -7.56 -16.70 -7.11
CA GLY A 436 -6.44 -17.49 -7.58
C GLY A 436 -5.27 -17.54 -6.58
N LEU A 437 -4.04 -17.50 -7.09
CA LEU A 437 -2.80 -17.50 -6.29
C LEU A 437 -2.31 -16.05 -6.08
N PRO A 438 -2.51 -15.44 -4.90
CA PRO A 438 -2.07 -14.05 -4.68
C PRO A 438 -0.54 -13.94 -4.67
N HIS A 439 -0.03 -12.82 -5.17
CA HIS A 439 1.40 -12.50 -5.05
C HIS A 439 1.80 -12.48 -3.56
N PRO A 440 2.97 -13.05 -3.16
CA PRO A 440 3.43 -13.07 -1.77
C PRO A 440 3.52 -11.71 -1.09
N ARG A 441 3.64 -10.62 -1.86
CA ARG A 441 3.63 -9.24 -1.36
C ARG A 441 2.35 -8.89 -0.59
N SER A 442 1.24 -9.58 -0.88
CA SER A 442 -0.03 -9.39 -0.18
C SER A 442 0.02 -9.74 1.31
N TYR A 443 0.96 -10.61 1.72
CA TYR A 443 1.06 -11.11 3.10
C TYR A 443 2.42 -10.92 3.74
N GLY A 444 3.46 -10.56 2.97
CA GLY A 444 4.84 -10.60 3.45
C GLY A 444 5.64 -9.31 3.31
N THR A 445 5.15 -8.25 2.68
CA THR A 445 5.97 -7.06 2.36
C THR A 445 6.71 -6.50 3.57
N PHE A 446 6.00 -6.06 4.59
CA PHE A 446 6.62 -5.40 5.75
C PHE A 446 7.44 -6.38 6.62
N PRO A 447 6.93 -7.58 6.95
CA PRO A 447 7.73 -8.59 7.65
C PRO A 447 8.99 -9.00 6.88
N ARG A 448 8.95 -9.07 5.54
CA ARG A 448 10.11 -9.40 4.71
C ARG A 448 11.20 -8.31 4.79
N VAL A 449 10.81 -7.03 4.83
CA VAL A 449 11.79 -5.94 5.05
C VAL A 449 12.54 -6.18 6.35
N LEU A 450 11.84 -6.44 7.45
CA LEU A 450 12.46 -6.67 8.76
C LEU A 450 13.23 -7.99 8.84
N GLY A 451 12.67 -9.08 8.30
CA GLY A 451 13.29 -10.40 8.35
C GLY A 451 14.48 -10.51 7.42
N ARG A 452 14.26 -10.32 6.11
CA ARG A 452 15.30 -10.56 5.11
C ARG A 452 16.30 -9.40 5.00
N TYR A 453 15.81 -8.16 4.85
CA TYR A 453 16.70 -7.03 4.52
C TYR A 453 17.38 -6.42 5.75
N VAL A 454 16.75 -6.51 6.93
CA VAL A 454 17.39 -6.08 8.19
C VAL A 454 18.16 -7.24 8.83
N ARG A 455 17.47 -8.32 9.24
CA ARG A 455 18.05 -9.40 10.04
C ARG A 455 19.03 -10.28 9.26
N ASP A 456 18.62 -10.76 8.08
CA ASP A 456 19.37 -11.80 7.35
C ASP A 456 20.48 -11.20 6.47
N LEU A 457 20.19 -10.11 5.75
CA LEU A 457 21.12 -9.46 4.82
C LEU A 457 21.89 -8.28 5.43
N GLY A 458 21.40 -7.67 6.52
CA GLY A 458 21.98 -6.45 7.06
C GLY A 458 22.02 -5.27 6.08
N ALA A 459 21.12 -5.29 5.07
CA ALA A 459 21.06 -4.27 4.04
C ALA A 459 20.54 -2.92 4.55
N LEU A 460 19.72 -2.95 5.62
CA LEU A 460 19.20 -1.81 6.35
C LEU A 460 19.43 -2.01 7.85
N THR A 461 19.59 -0.92 8.61
CA THR A 461 19.42 -0.97 10.05
C THR A 461 17.92 -1.11 10.41
N LEU A 462 17.62 -1.61 11.59
CA LEU A 462 16.22 -1.73 12.04
C LEU A 462 15.56 -0.35 12.15
N GLU A 463 16.29 0.64 12.65
CA GLU A 463 15.84 2.03 12.80
C GLU A 463 15.48 2.66 11.45
N GLU A 464 16.34 2.48 10.45
CA GLU A 464 16.09 3.00 9.10
C GLU A 464 14.92 2.28 8.42
N ALA A 465 14.79 0.96 8.57
CA ALA A 465 13.65 0.21 8.06
C ALA A 465 12.33 0.71 8.67
N VAL A 466 12.30 0.89 10.00
CA VAL A 466 11.11 1.44 10.68
C VAL A 466 10.82 2.87 10.19
N ARG A 467 11.83 3.73 10.05
CA ARG A 467 11.67 5.09 9.52
C ARG A 467 11.01 5.08 8.13
N LYS A 468 11.49 4.22 7.22
CA LYS A 468 10.97 4.08 5.85
C LYS A 468 9.54 3.56 5.78
N MET A 469 9.10 2.87 6.81
CA MET A 469 7.73 2.33 6.91
C MET A 469 6.80 3.18 7.79
N THR A 470 7.29 4.27 8.41
CA THR A 470 6.52 5.06 9.39
C THR A 470 6.66 6.57 9.18
N SER A 471 7.69 7.22 9.73
CA SER A 471 7.79 8.69 9.70
C SER A 471 8.07 9.25 8.31
N TRP A 472 8.82 8.54 7.49
CA TRP A 472 9.10 8.99 6.13
C TRP A 472 7.82 9.07 5.29
N PRO A 473 7.01 7.99 5.15
CA PRO A 473 5.72 8.06 4.46
C PRO A 473 4.75 9.05 5.12
N ALA A 474 4.72 9.15 6.46
CA ALA A 474 3.88 10.13 7.13
C ALA A 474 4.25 11.58 6.75
N THR A 475 5.54 11.90 6.68
CA THR A 475 6.04 13.20 6.24
C THR A 475 5.68 13.44 4.77
N ARG A 476 5.89 12.43 3.93
CA ARG A 476 5.62 12.48 2.50
C ARG A 476 4.16 12.80 2.21
N MET A 477 3.25 12.13 2.91
CA MET A 477 1.81 12.29 2.77
C MET A 477 1.23 13.40 3.67
N ARG A 478 2.08 14.17 4.37
CA ARG A 478 1.67 15.25 5.30
C ARG A 478 0.67 14.79 6.35
N LEU A 479 0.81 13.53 6.83
CA LEU A 479 -0.06 12.96 7.85
C LEU A 479 0.33 13.51 9.23
N GLU A 480 -0.43 14.48 9.72
CA GLU A 480 -0.18 15.09 11.00
C GLU A 480 -0.26 14.09 12.15
N ARG A 481 0.74 14.12 13.04
CA ARG A 481 0.80 13.30 14.26
C ARG A 481 0.73 11.79 13.97
N ARG A 482 1.30 11.35 12.86
CA ARG A 482 1.43 9.94 12.47
C ARG A 482 2.90 9.59 12.22
N GLY A 483 3.20 8.29 12.24
CA GLY A 483 4.51 7.76 11.91
C GLY A 483 5.59 7.92 12.99
N VAL A 484 5.26 8.52 14.16
CA VAL A 484 6.20 8.67 15.29
C VAL A 484 5.54 8.39 16.63
N ILE A 485 6.33 7.87 17.60
CA ILE A 485 5.97 7.70 19.01
C ILE A 485 6.59 8.87 19.81
N ARG A 486 5.77 9.85 20.16
CA ARG A 486 6.21 11.02 20.94
C ARG A 486 5.10 11.58 21.83
#